data_7b9cf0baa80016b0d752db391000f55a
#
_entry.id   7b9cf0baa80016b0d752db391000f55a
#
_cell.length_a   1.000
_cell.length_b   1.000
_cell.length_c   1.000
_cell.angle_alpha   90.00
_cell.angle_beta   90.00
_cell.angle_gamma   90.00
#
_symmetry.space_group_name_H-M   'P 1'
#
loop_
_entity.id
_entity.type
_entity.pdbx_description
1 polymer ?
#
loop_
_entity_poly.entity_id
_entity_poly.type
_entity_poly.pdbx_seq_one_letter_code
_entity_poly.pdbx_strand_id
1 'polypeptide(L)'
;MPNPISRCIIYHGSVFRIERPVYGVGKAHNDYGLGFYCTESLDLAKEWAVSDDHDGYANRYELDLSGLRVLDLAKPPYTTLHWLSVLVRNRVFDMDGGVIRAAVDYLLKNFPVDCATADVMIGHRADDNYFSFARGFLNGALSYPQLCRAMRLGGLGLQTVLKSPEAFDRVRPAGCERASRAVCLAMRRKREDAARRAFGDILRSGFQPDELYMVNIIQQGIAGDDPRLSATVS
;
A
#
# COMPACT_ATOMS: atom_id res chain seq x y z
N MET A 1 -8.98 2.19 -30.10
CA MET A 1 -7.67 2.83 -29.90
C MET A 1 -6.89 1.91 -28.98
N PRO A 2 -5.71 1.39 -29.31
CA PRO A 2 -4.92 0.63 -28.37
C PRO A 2 -4.50 1.56 -27.21
N ASN A 3 -4.75 1.10 -25.98
CA ASN A 3 -4.43 1.82 -24.76
C ASN A 3 -2.91 2.03 -24.70
N PRO A 4 -2.37 3.25 -24.58
CA PRO A 4 -0.93 3.45 -24.54
C PRO A 4 -0.39 2.98 -23.18
N ILE A 5 0.57 2.10 -23.22
CA ILE A 5 1.31 1.47 -22.13
C ILE A 5 0.59 0.23 -21.55
N SER A 6 0.58 -0.84 -22.34
CA SER A 6 0.17 -2.14 -21.85
C SER A 6 1.28 -2.87 -21.08
N ARG A 7 2.53 -2.37 -21.10
CA ARG A 7 3.68 -3.01 -20.45
C ARG A 7 4.39 -2.08 -19.49
N CYS A 8 4.74 -2.59 -18.32
CA CYS A 8 5.53 -1.88 -17.33
C CYS A 8 6.64 -2.78 -16.78
N ILE A 9 7.68 -2.15 -16.25
CA ILE A 9 8.75 -2.83 -15.51
C ILE A 9 8.39 -2.81 -14.04
N ILE A 10 8.40 -3.99 -13.43
CA ILE A 10 8.17 -4.18 -11.99
C ILE A 10 9.34 -4.94 -11.38
N TYR A 11 9.58 -4.70 -10.09
CA TYR A 11 10.64 -5.32 -9.31
C TYR A 11 10.08 -5.98 -8.07
N HIS A 12 10.54 -7.19 -7.78
CA HIS A 12 10.25 -7.89 -6.53
C HIS A 12 11.53 -8.07 -5.73
N GLY A 13 11.57 -7.56 -4.50
CA GLY A 13 12.68 -7.74 -3.58
C GLY A 13 12.57 -9.08 -2.85
N SER A 14 13.62 -9.91 -2.91
CA SER A 14 13.70 -11.20 -2.24
C SER A 14 15.15 -11.58 -1.93
N VAL A 15 15.37 -12.37 -0.89
CA VAL A 15 16.68 -13.00 -0.63
C VAL A 15 17.06 -14.01 -1.70
N PHE A 16 16.13 -14.42 -2.54
CA PHE A 16 16.34 -15.38 -3.64
C PHE A 16 16.17 -14.72 -5.00
N ARG A 17 16.88 -15.27 -5.98
CA ARG A 17 16.55 -15.04 -7.38
C ARG A 17 15.28 -15.81 -7.72
N ILE A 18 14.28 -15.10 -8.23
CA ILE A 18 13.00 -15.68 -8.63
C ILE A 18 12.85 -15.41 -10.12
N GLU A 19 13.15 -16.41 -10.94
CA GLU A 19 13.00 -16.29 -12.40
C GLU A 19 11.51 -16.29 -12.79
N ARG A 20 10.73 -17.17 -12.17
CA ARG A 20 9.29 -17.27 -12.43
C ARG A 20 8.51 -17.24 -11.11
N PRO A 21 7.72 -16.20 -10.85
CA PRO A 21 6.85 -16.18 -9.68
C PRO A 21 5.79 -17.28 -9.81
N VAL A 22 5.41 -17.86 -8.67
CA VAL A 22 4.44 -18.96 -8.60
C VAL A 22 3.16 -18.43 -7.95
N TYR A 23 2.03 -18.64 -8.63
CA TYR A 23 0.72 -18.27 -8.10
C TYR A 23 0.42 -19.07 -6.82
N GLY A 24 -0.22 -18.41 -5.87
CA GLY A 24 -0.63 -19.03 -4.60
C GLY A 24 0.48 -19.12 -3.54
N VAL A 25 1.71 -18.72 -3.87
CA VAL A 25 2.82 -18.66 -2.91
C VAL A 25 2.87 -17.26 -2.28
N GLY A 26 2.98 -17.20 -0.95
CA GLY A 26 3.08 -15.95 -0.21
C GLY A 26 2.28 -15.96 1.09
N LYS A 27 2.23 -14.80 1.75
CA LYS A 27 1.49 -14.62 3.01
C LYS A 27 0.08 -14.11 2.70
N ALA A 28 -0.95 -14.76 3.27
CA ALA A 28 -2.35 -14.35 3.09
C ALA A 28 -2.68 -13.01 3.79
N HIS A 29 -1.96 -12.67 4.85
CA HIS A 29 -2.21 -11.48 5.67
C HIS A 29 -1.28 -10.32 5.33
N ASN A 30 -1.06 -10.07 4.03
CA ASN A 30 -0.42 -8.86 3.52
C ASN A 30 -1.46 -7.77 3.22
N ASP A 31 -1.02 -6.56 2.86
CA ASP A 31 -1.89 -5.38 2.66
C ASP A 31 -3.07 -5.63 1.71
N TYR A 32 -2.85 -6.41 0.67
CA TYR A 32 -3.85 -6.81 -0.35
C TYR A 32 -4.16 -8.32 -0.32
N GLY A 33 -3.83 -8.99 0.78
CA GLY A 33 -3.97 -10.45 0.92
C GLY A 33 -2.92 -11.23 0.14
N LEU A 34 -3.27 -12.45 -0.26
CA LEU A 34 -2.37 -13.31 -1.04
C LEU A 34 -2.10 -12.69 -2.42
N GLY A 35 -0.83 -12.64 -2.84
CA GLY A 35 -0.40 -12.13 -4.13
C GLY A 35 1.11 -12.00 -4.26
N PHE A 36 1.58 -11.65 -5.45
CA PHE A 36 2.99 -11.37 -5.73
C PHE A 36 3.22 -9.86 -5.73
N TYR A 37 3.97 -9.37 -4.76
CA TYR A 37 4.13 -7.95 -4.44
C TYR A 37 5.35 -7.35 -5.13
N CYS A 38 5.14 -6.34 -5.94
CA CYS A 38 6.16 -5.65 -6.71
C CYS A 38 6.11 -4.14 -6.50
N THR A 39 7.14 -3.45 -6.96
CA THR A 39 7.24 -1.99 -7.07
C THR A 39 7.83 -1.61 -8.42
N GLU A 40 7.59 -0.39 -8.88
CA GLU A 40 8.28 0.16 -10.06
C GLU A 40 9.66 0.74 -9.72
N SER A 41 9.98 0.88 -8.42
CA SER A 41 11.26 1.40 -7.95
C SER A 41 12.26 0.27 -7.68
N LEU A 42 13.37 0.30 -8.43
CA LEU A 42 14.49 -0.62 -8.23
C LEU A 42 15.11 -0.46 -6.82
N ASP A 43 15.26 0.76 -6.33
CA ASP A 43 15.88 1.04 -5.03
C ASP A 43 15.01 0.50 -3.89
N LEU A 44 13.69 0.71 -3.95
CA LEU A 44 12.77 0.13 -2.98
C LEU A 44 12.77 -1.39 -3.02
N ALA A 45 12.82 -2.00 -4.22
CA ALA A 45 12.93 -3.45 -4.33
C ALA A 45 14.22 -3.97 -3.71
N LYS A 46 15.34 -3.27 -3.86
CA LYS A 46 16.61 -3.61 -3.20
C LYS A 46 16.52 -3.48 -1.68
N GLU A 47 15.86 -2.44 -1.16
CA GLU A 47 15.61 -2.30 0.28
C GLU A 47 14.74 -3.45 0.83
N TRP A 48 13.75 -3.92 0.05
CA TRP A 48 12.89 -5.03 0.46
C TRP A 48 13.57 -6.40 0.36
N ALA A 49 14.58 -6.51 -0.50
CA ALA A 49 15.28 -7.74 -0.77
C ALA A 49 16.19 -8.20 0.39
N VAL A 50 16.65 -7.26 1.22
CA VAL A 50 17.63 -7.54 2.27
C VAL A 50 16.98 -7.74 3.63
N SER A 51 17.59 -8.61 4.44
CA SER A 51 17.28 -8.79 5.86
C SER A 51 18.46 -8.35 6.72
N ASP A 52 18.33 -8.48 8.06
CA ASP A 52 19.44 -8.16 8.96
C ASP A 52 20.65 -9.09 8.76
N ASP A 53 20.46 -10.27 8.16
CA ASP A 53 21.50 -11.30 8.02
C ASP A 53 21.90 -11.57 6.58
N HIS A 54 21.10 -11.16 5.57
CA HIS A 54 21.29 -11.59 4.19
C HIS A 54 21.23 -10.45 3.19
N ASP A 55 22.13 -10.51 2.20
CA ASP A 55 21.97 -9.83 0.91
C ASP A 55 20.76 -10.40 0.17
N GLY A 56 20.28 -9.68 -0.84
CA GLY A 56 19.14 -10.13 -1.63
C GLY A 56 19.24 -9.74 -3.10
N TYR A 57 18.12 -9.84 -3.78
CA TYR A 57 17.98 -9.56 -5.20
C TYR A 57 16.72 -8.75 -5.48
N ALA A 58 16.85 -7.67 -6.24
CA ALA A 58 15.72 -7.03 -6.90
C ALA A 58 15.48 -7.79 -8.22
N ASN A 59 14.50 -8.67 -8.22
CA ASN A 59 14.08 -9.44 -9.39
C ASN A 59 13.26 -8.55 -10.31
N ARG A 60 13.69 -8.38 -11.55
CA ARG A 60 13.08 -7.51 -12.55
C ARG A 60 12.20 -8.30 -13.50
N TYR A 61 11.02 -7.77 -13.79
CA TYR A 61 10.06 -8.37 -14.71
C TYR A 61 9.46 -7.33 -15.64
N GLU A 62 9.06 -7.78 -16.83
CA GLU A 62 8.11 -7.09 -17.68
C GLU A 62 6.71 -7.65 -17.40
N LEU A 63 5.76 -6.78 -17.10
CA LEU A 63 4.36 -7.12 -16.91
C LEU A 63 3.54 -6.55 -18.07
N ASP A 64 2.83 -7.42 -18.79
CA ASP A 64 1.86 -7.01 -19.81
C ASP A 64 0.46 -6.93 -19.17
N LEU A 65 -0.05 -5.72 -19.05
CA LEU A 65 -1.37 -5.43 -18.48
C LEU A 65 -2.53 -5.60 -19.46
N SER A 66 -2.25 -5.93 -20.73
CA SER A 66 -3.27 -6.05 -21.78
C SER A 66 -4.32 -7.10 -21.42
N GLY A 67 -5.57 -6.70 -21.34
CA GLY A 67 -6.70 -7.59 -21.04
C GLY A 67 -6.85 -7.98 -19.57
N LEU A 68 -5.95 -7.54 -18.69
CA LEU A 68 -6.07 -7.73 -17.24
C LEU A 68 -6.99 -6.68 -16.61
N ARG A 69 -7.72 -7.09 -15.59
CA ARG A 69 -8.51 -6.19 -14.74
C ARG A 69 -7.61 -5.56 -13.68
N VAL A 70 -7.20 -4.31 -13.95
CA VAL A 70 -6.33 -3.54 -13.04
C VAL A 70 -7.20 -2.70 -12.11
N LEU A 71 -7.08 -2.93 -10.82
CA LEU A 71 -7.68 -2.14 -9.76
C LEU A 71 -6.64 -1.18 -9.19
N ASP A 72 -6.73 0.11 -9.56
CA ASP A 72 -5.78 1.14 -9.12
C ASP A 72 -6.41 2.00 -8.01
N LEU A 73 -6.08 1.69 -6.76
CA LEU A 73 -6.57 2.39 -5.56
C LEU A 73 -5.91 3.76 -5.33
N ALA A 74 -4.92 4.12 -6.14
CA ALA A 74 -4.29 5.43 -6.09
C ALA A 74 -4.97 6.45 -7.00
N LYS A 75 -6.00 6.04 -7.76
CA LYS A 75 -6.72 6.88 -8.72
C LYS A 75 -8.22 6.96 -8.41
N PRO A 76 -8.87 8.06 -8.82
CA PRO A 76 -10.33 8.14 -8.76
C PRO A 76 -11.00 6.93 -9.46
N PRO A 77 -12.13 6.45 -8.95
CA PRO A 77 -12.94 7.04 -7.88
C PRO A 77 -12.49 6.69 -6.45
N TYR A 78 -11.39 5.97 -6.30
CA TYR A 78 -10.91 5.53 -4.99
C TYR A 78 -10.23 6.66 -4.21
N THR A 79 -10.38 6.61 -2.89
CA THR A 79 -9.78 7.51 -1.92
C THR A 79 -8.89 6.72 -0.95
N THR A 80 -8.13 7.42 -0.10
CA THR A 80 -7.34 6.76 0.95
C THR A 80 -8.19 5.87 1.87
N LEU A 81 -9.49 6.18 2.05
CA LEU A 81 -10.39 5.36 2.87
C LEU A 81 -10.77 4.03 2.19
N HIS A 82 -10.86 3.98 0.86
CA HIS A 82 -11.02 2.73 0.12
C HIS A 82 -9.79 1.83 0.28
N TRP A 83 -8.59 2.41 0.14
CA TRP A 83 -7.35 1.69 0.41
C TRP A 83 -7.30 1.18 1.86
N LEU A 84 -7.67 2.02 2.83
CA LEU A 84 -7.72 1.63 4.25
C LEU A 84 -8.74 0.50 4.50
N SER A 85 -9.89 0.51 3.81
CA SER A 85 -10.88 -0.57 3.86
C SER A 85 -10.28 -1.91 3.38
N VAL A 86 -9.48 -1.89 2.31
CA VAL A 86 -8.76 -3.09 1.85
C VAL A 86 -7.72 -3.55 2.87
N LEU A 87 -6.96 -2.62 3.46
CA LEU A 87 -5.94 -2.92 4.45
C LEU A 87 -6.53 -3.59 5.70
N VAL A 88 -7.59 -3.02 6.28
CA VAL A 88 -8.21 -3.57 7.50
C VAL A 88 -8.90 -4.91 7.29
N ARG A 89 -9.26 -5.26 6.05
CA ARG A 89 -9.79 -6.57 5.68
C ARG A 89 -8.73 -7.65 5.66
N ASN A 90 -7.50 -7.30 5.25
CA ASN A 90 -6.43 -8.28 5.01
C ASN A 90 -5.43 -8.40 6.15
N ARG A 91 -5.19 -7.31 6.87
CA ARG A 91 -4.26 -7.28 8.00
C ARG A 91 -4.97 -7.53 9.32
N VAL A 92 -4.30 -8.17 10.23
CA VAL A 92 -4.77 -8.31 11.61
C VAL A 92 -4.53 -6.99 12.33
N PHE A 93 -5.61 -6.26 12.59
CA PHE A 93 -5.60 -5.10 13.48
C PHE A 93 -5.97 -5.56 14.88
N ASP A 94 -5.24 -5.06 15.86
CA ASP A 94 -5.65 -5.15 17.26
C ASP A 94 -6.95 -4.31 17.41
N MET A 95 -8.06 -5.03 17.58
CA MET A 95 -9.42 -4.48 17.67
C MET A 95 -9.80 -4.12 19.12
N ASP A 96 -8.82 -4.07 20.03
CA ASP A 96 -9.05 -3.69 21.42
C ASP A 96 -9.49 -2.22 21.50
N GLY A 97 -10.77 -2.04 21.70
CA GLY A 97 -11.45 -0.75 21.79
C GLY A 97 -12.65 -0.62 20.85
N GLY A 98 -13.81 -0.27 21.41
CA GLY A 98 -15.05 -0.08 20.67
C GLY A 98 -14.94 0.95 19.52
N VAL A 99 -14.07 1.95 19.67
CA VAL A 99 -13.85 3.01 18.68
C VAL A 99 -13.22 2.45 17.40
N ILE A 100 -12.14 1.68 17.51
CA ILE A 100 -11.45 1.09 16.34
C ILE A 100 -12.39 0.11 15.64
N ARG A 101 -13.13 -0.72 16.40
CA ARG A 101 -14.10 -1.66 15.83
C ARG A 101 -15.19 -0.95 15.03
N ALA A 102 -15.80 0.10 15.62
CA ALA A 102 -16.80 0.90 14.92
C ALA A 102 -16.24 1.57 13.64
N ALA A 103 -14.99 2.05 13.68
CA ALA A 103 -14.32 2.62 12.53
C ALA A 103 -14.09 1.58 11.43
N VAL A 104 -13.61 0.40 11.76
CA VAL A 104 -13.40 -0.71 10.80
C VAL A 104 -14.72 -1.16 10.19
N ASP A 105 -15.76 -1.38 11.00
CA ASP A 105 -17.09 -1.77 10.51
C ASP A 105 -17.65 -0.72 9.55
N TYR A 106 -17.48 0.56 9.88
CA TYR A 106 -17.91 1.66 9.02
C TYR A 106 -17.17 1.68 7.69
N LEU A 107 -15.84 1.53 7.69
CA LEU A 107 -15.04 1.49 6.48
C LEU A 107 -15.43 0.33 5.57
N LEU A 108 -15.56 -0.86 6.11
CA LEU A 108 -15.94 -2.05 5.34
C LEU A 108 -17.32 -1.94 4.69
N LYS A 109 -18.24 -1.22 5.35
CA LYS A 109 -19.62 -1.00 4.85
C LYS A 109 -19.69 0.12 3.82
N ASN A 110 -19.01 1.26 4.03
CA ASN A 110 -19.23 2.50 3.27
C ASN A 110 -18.13 2.80 2.25
N PHE A 111 -17.00 2.06 2.30
CA PHE A 111 -15.89 2.15 1.34
C PHE A 111 -15.55 0.76 0.77
N PRO A 112 -16.54 0.04 0.22
CA PRO A 112 -16.30 -1.30 -0.30
C PRO A 112 -15.42 -1.24 -1.55
N VAL A 113 -14.53 -2.24 -1.67
CA VAL A 113 -13.70 -2.45 -2.86
C VAL A 113 -13.85 -3.89 -3.30
N ASP A 114 -14.24 -4.11 -4.55
CA ASP A 114 -14.27 -5.45 -5.14
C ASP A 114 -12.86 -5.90 -5.56
N CYS A 115 -12.15 -6.49 -4.61
CA CYS A 115 -10.82 -7.04 -4.85
C CYS A 115 -10.85 -8.43 -5.49
N ALA A 116 -11.99 -9.12 -5.48
CA ALA A 116 -12.09 -10.52 -5.91
C ALA A 116 -11.95 -10.67 -7.42
N THR A 117 -12.36 -9.65 -8.16
CA THR A 117 -12.32 -9.67 -9.62
C THR A 117 -11.02 -9.09 -10.20
N ALA A 118 -10.15 -8.52 -9.39
CA ALA A 118 -8.92 -7.89 -9.86
C ALA A 118 -7.84 -8.92 -10.19
N ASP A 119 -7.22 -8.78 -11.36
CA ASP A 119 -6.02 -9.53 -11.75
C ASP A 119 -4.75 -8.87 -11.20
N VAL A 120 -4.74 -7.53 -11.18
CA VAL A 120 -3.66 -6.71 -10.63
C VAL A 120 -4.25 -5.62 -9.74
N MET A 121 -3.67 -5.43 -8.58
CA MET A 121 -4.00 -4.31 -7.69
C MET A 121 -2.81 -3.35 -7.59
N ILE A 122 -3.10 -2.05 -7.64
CA ILE A 122 -2.12 -0.98 -7.44
C ILE A 122 -2.58 -0.11 -6.27
N GLY A 123 -1.66 0.25 -5.37
CA GLY A 123 -2.00 1.11 -4.24
C GLY A 123 -0.85 1.29 -3.27
N HIS A 124 -1.09 2.04 -2.20
CA HIS A 124 -0.07 2.31 -1.20
C HIS A 124 0.42 1.05 -0.50
N ARG A 125 1.68 1.05 -0.13
CA ARG A 125 2.25 0.03 0.74
C ARG A 125 2.05 0.42 2.20
N ALA A 126 1.65 -0.53 3.04
CA ALA A 126 1.67 -0.40 4.48
C ALA A 126 2.86 -1.17 5.07
N ASP A 127 3.98 -0.48 5.30
CA ASP A 127 4.99 -0.99 6.23
C ASP A 127 4.56 -0.70 7.70
N ASP A 128 5.38 -1.06 8.66
CA ASP A 128 5.05 -0.90 10.08
C ASP A 128 4.74 0.56 10.47
N ASN A 129 5.37 1.55 9.82
CA ASN A 129 5.08 2.96 10.05
C ASN A 129 3.69 3.34 9.52
N TYR A 130 3.35 2.91 8.30
CA TYR A 130 2.05 3.18 7.70
C TYR A 130 0.90 2.49 8.44
N PHE A 131 1.17 1.31 9.00
CA PHE A 131 0.23 0.65 9.87
C PHE A 131 -0.09 1.49 11.12
N SER A 132 0.94 2.14 11.69
CA SER A 132 0.77 3.08 12.80
C SER A 132 -0.04 4.31 12.40
N PHE A 133 0.13 4.82 11.16
CA PHE A 133 -0.67 5.96 10.65
C PHE A 133 -2.14 5.58 10.48
N ALA A 134 -2.39 4.40 9.89
CA ALA A 134 -3.75 3.86 9.76
C ALA A 134 -4.42 3.70 11.13
N ARG A 135 -3.72 3.14 12.10
CA ARG A 135 -4.21 2.99 13.48
C ARG A 135 -4.48 4.34 14.14
N GLY A 136 -3.59 5.32 13.94
CA GLY A 136 -3.78 6.70 14.44
C GLY A 136 -5.04 7.37 13.92
N PHE A 137 -5.39 7.12 12.66
CA PHE A 137 -6.64 7.60 12.08
C PHE A 137 -7.87 6.85 12.61
N LEU A 138 -7.81 5.53 12.69
CA LEU A 138 -8.92 4.68 13.17
C LEU A 138 -9.30 4.97 14.62
N ASN A 139 -8.33 5.34 15.46
CA ASN A 139 -8.57 5.70 16.86
C ASN A 139 -8.88 7.19 17.09
N GLY A 140 -8.92 7.99 16.01
CA GLY A 140 -9.25 9.41 16.08
C GLY A 140 -8.08 10.34 16.47
N ALA A 141 -6.84 9.82 16.52
CA ALA A 141 -5.66 10.66 16.81
C ALA A 141 -5.20 11.49 15.60
N LEU A 142 -5.57 11.07 14.38
CA LEU A 142 -5.29 11.76 13.13
C LEU A 142 -6.58 12.13 12.42
N SER A 143 -6.57 13.29 11.75
CA SER A 143 -7.60 13.65 10.78
C SER A 143 -7.34 12.98 9.43
N TYR A 144 -8.32 13.02 8.54
CA TYR A 144 -8.20 12.51 7.17
C TYR A 144 -7.10 13.23 6.36
N PRO A 145 -7.00 14.56 6.35
CA PRO A 145 -5.86 15.25 5.73
C PRO A 145 -4.51 14.88 6.34
N GLN A 146 -4.42 14.69 7.66
CA GLN A 146 -3.19 14.22 8.33
C GLN A 146 -2.82 12.81 7.91
N LEU A 147 -3.79 11.88 7.80
CA LEU A 147 -3.57 10.54 7.24
C LEU A 147 -3.04 10.62 5.81
N CYS A 148 -3.67 11.38 4.93
CA CYS A 148 -3.23 11.54 3.54
C CYS A 148 -1.81 12.09 3.42
N ARG A 149 -1.41 13.04 4.29
CA ARG A 149 -0.02 13.52 4.38
C ARG A 149 0.92 12.42 4.87
N ALA A 150 0.54 11.69 5.92
CA ALA A 150 1.35 10.59 6.47
C ALA A 150 1.60 9.49 5.43
N MET A 151 0.61 9.18 4.59
CA MET A 151 0.74 8.19 3.51
C MET A 151 1.76 8.54 2.42
N ARG A 152 2.26 9.77 2.38
CA ARG A 152 3.31 10.22 1.46
C ARG A 152 4.71 10.23 2.08
N LEU A 153 4.80 10.02 3.39
CA LEU A 153 6.08 10.00 4.10
C LEU A 153 6.92 8.80 3.67
N GLY A 154 8.23 8.98 3.71
CA GLY A 154 9.18 7.91 3.41
C GLY A 154 9.27 7.50 1.93
N GLY A 155 8.47 8.06 1.04
CA GLY A 155 8.58 7.82 -0.40
C GLY A 155 8.44 6.35 -0.81
N LEU A 156 7.61 5.55 -0.10
CA LEU A 156 7.40 4.13 -0.40
C LEU A 156 6.69 3.89 -1.74
N GLY A 157 6.11 4.94 -2.33
CA GLY A 157 5.43 4.85 -3.60
C GLY A 157 4.23 3.91 -3.58
N LEU A 158 3.94 3.38 -4.76
CA LEU A 158 2.89 2.40 -4.95
C LEU A 158 3.49 1.00 -5.08
N GLN A 159 2.73 0.01 -4.66
CA GLN A 159 3.01 -1.39 -4.97
C GLN A 159 2.02 -1.91 -6.00
N THR A 160 2.52 -2.79 -6.86
CA THR A 160 1.76 -3.55 -7.84
C THR A 160 1.68 -5.00 -7.37
N VAL A 161 0.47 -5.52 -7.21
CA VAL A 161 0.23 -6.85 -6.66
C VAL A 161 -0.49 -7.72 -7.67
N LEU A 162 0.13 -8.81 -8.10
CA LEU A 162 -0.48 -9.79 -8.99
C LEU A 162 -1.37 -10.72 -8.17
N LYS A 163 -2.63 -10.89 -8.60
CA LYS A 163 -3.69 -11.55 -7.84
C LYS A 163 -4.26 -12.79 -8.51
N SER A 164 -4.18 -12.92 -9.83
CA SER A 164 -4.78 -14.02 -10.58
C SER A 164 -3.75 -14.84 -11.34
N PRO A 165 -4.03 -16.11 -11.67
CA PRO A 165 -3.18 -16.90 -12.56
C PRO A 165 -2.88 -16.18 -13.89
N GLU A 166 -3.87 -15.49 -14.44
CA GLU A 166 -3.75 -14.73 -15.69
C GLU A 166 -2.68 -13.63 -15.57
N ALA A 167 -2.64 -12.91 -14.43
CA ALA A 167 -1.60 -11.90 -14.19
C ALA A 167 -0.20 -12.53 -14.10
N PHE A 168 -0.08 -13.70 -13.49
CA PHE A 168 1.20 -14.44 -13.41
C PHE A 168 1.68 -14.94 -14.78
N ASP A 169 0.77 -15.31 -15.68
CA ASP A 169 1.11 -15.72 -17.05
C ASP A 169 1.56 -14.55 -17.94
N ARG A 170 1.28 -13.31 -17.53
CA ARG A 170 1.70 -12.07 -18.20
C ARG A 170 3.04 -11.51 -17.73
N VAL A 171 3.67 -12.15 -16.74
CA VAL A 171 4.99 -11.77 -16.22
C VAL A 171 6.10 -12.47 -16.98
N ARG A 172 7.09 -11.71 -17.43
CA ARG A 172 8.28 -12.22 -18.08
C ARG A 172 9.53 -11.79 -17.30
N PRO A 173 10.46 -12.72 -16.98
CA PRO A 173 11.70 -12.35 -16.32
C PRO A 173 12.54 -11.45 -17.22
N ALA A 174 13.09 -10.38 -16.64
CA ALA A 174 13.90 -9.41 -17.35
C ALA A 174 15.26 -9.17 -16.65
N GLY A 175 15.66 -10.11 -15.79
CA GLY A 175 16.93 -10.09 -15.05
C GLY A 175 16.75 -9.85 -13.55
N CYS A 176 17.86 -9.66 -12.87
CA CYS A 176 17.86 -9.31 -11.44
C CYS A 176 19.12 -8.52 -11.10
N GLU A 177 19.03 -7.70 -10.05
CA GLU A 177 20.17 -6.98 -9.49
C GLU A 177 20.41 -7.40 -8.04
N ARG A 178 21.68 -7.59 -7.68
CA ARG A 178 22.06 -7.89 -6.29
C ARG A 178 21.84 -6.65 -5.41
N ALA A 179 21.24 -6.86 -4.27
CA ALA A 179 21.06 -5.87 -3.22
C ALA A 179 22.04 -6.16 -2.08
N SER A 180 22.99 -5.25 -1.85
CA SER A 180 23.90 -5.38 -0.72
C SER A 180 23.20 -5.00 0.57
N ARG A 181 23.21 -5.89 1.54
CA ARG A 181 22.65 -5.66 2.88
C ARG A 181 23.19 -4.38 3.51
N ALA A 182 24.52 -4.22 3.49
CA ALA A 182 25.18 -3.08 4.14
C ALA A 182 24.68 -1.73 3.59
N VAL A 183 24.46 -1.64 2.28
CA VAL A 183 23.98 -0.42 1.62
C VAL A 183 22.47 -0.26 1.80
N CYS A 184 21.70 -1.28 1.45
CA CYS A 184 20.24 -1.18 1.38
C CYS A 184 19.60 -1.06 2.77
N LEU A 185 20.14 -1.71 3.82
CA LEU A 185 19.68 -1.48 5.19
C LEU A 185 19.94 -0.06 5.69
N ALA A 186 21.09 0.50 5.36
CA ALA A 186 21.40 1.88 5.74
C ALA A 186 20.43 2.87 5.05
N MET A 187 20.13 2.66 3.76
CA MET A 187 19.16 3.47 3.02
C MET A 187 17.76 3.35 3.62
N ARG A 188 17.30 2.11 3.89
CA ARG A 188 16.00 1.83 4.51
C ARG A 188 15.87 2.52 5.86
N ARG A 189 16.84 2.36 6.76
CA ARG A 189 16.83 2.98 8.09
C ARG A 189 16.77 4.50 8.01
N LYS A 190 17.59 5.11 7.13
CA LYS A 190 17.58 6.56 6.93
C LYS A 190 16.20 7.06 6.48
N ARG A 191 15.57 6.36 5.55
CA ARG A 191 14.23 6.68 5.04
C ARG A 191 13.16 6.53 6.13
N GLU A 192 13.19 5.42 6.87
CA GLU A 192 12.25 5.13 7.97
C GLU A 192 12.38 6.16 9.10
N ASP A 193 13.61 6.54 9.47
CA ASP A 193 13.85 7.56 10.49
C ASP A 193 13.38 8.95 10.04
N ALA A 194 13.54 9.29 8.76
CA ALA A 194 13.01 10.53 8.22
C ALA A 194 11.47 10.54 8.24
N ALA A 195 10.83 9.44 7.84
CA ALA A 195 9.38 9.28 7.89
C ALA A 195 8.85 9.38 9.32
N ARG A 196 9.51 8.73 10.27
CA ARG A 196 9.14 8.77 11.70
C ARG A 196 9.25 10.17 12.30
N ARG A 197 10.30 10.93 11.96
CA ARG A 197 10.42 12.34 12.39
C ARG A 197 9.30 13.20 11.82
N ALA A 198 9.06 13.10 10.50
CA ALA A 198 8.01 13.86 9.84
C ALA A 198 6.60 13.49 10.35
N PHE A 199 6.37 12.22 10.70
CA PHE A 199 5.13 11.82 11.36
C PHE A 199 4.98 12.42 12.76
N GLY A 200 6.08 12.50 13.52
CA GLY A 200 6.11 13.22 14.79
C GLY A 200 5.70 14.70 14.65
N ASP A 201 6.04 15.37 13.54
CA ASP A 201 5.60 16.74 13.26
C ASP A 201 4.09 16.80 12.97
N ILE A 202 3.55 15.83 12.24
CA ILE A 202 2.10 15.72 12.02
C ILE A 202 1.36 15.56 13.36
N LEU A 203 1.83 14.68 14.24
CA LEU A 203 1.23 14.48 15.56
C LEU A 203 1.30 15.76 16.43
N ARG A 204 2.43 16.48 16.39
CA ARG A 204 2.62 17.74 17.12
C ARG A 204 1.72 18.86 16.63
N SER A 205 1.24 18.82 15.38
CA SER A 205 0.26 19.82 14.91
C SER A 205 -1.07 19.72 15.66
N GLY A 206 -1.31 18.63 16.37
CA GLY A 206 -2.44 18.43 17.25
C GLY A 206 -3.80 18.36 16.53
N PHE A 207 -4.85 18.50 17.32
CA PHE A 207 -6.23 18.49 16.83
C PHE A 207 -6.52 19.73 15.96
N GLN A 208 -7.12 19.48 14.79
CA GLN A 208 -7.52 20.51 13.83
C GLN A 208 -9.06 20.53 13.75
N PRO A 209 -9.73 21.54 14.33
CA PRO A 209 -11.20 21.54 14.50
C PRO A 209 -11.98 21.48 13.17
N ASP A 210 -11.40 21.99 12.08
CA ASP A 210 -12.04 22.07 10.76
C ASP A 210 -11.73 20.84 9.87
N GLU A 211 -10.91 19.89 10.34
CA GLU A 211 -10.55 18.69 9.59
C GLU A 211 -11.46 17.49 9.97
N LEU A 212 -11.63 16.56 9.03
CA LEU A 212 -12.43 15.36 9.22
C LEU A 212 -11.66 14.31 10.00
N TYR A 213 -12.19 13.90 11.15
CA TYR A 213 -11.75 12.74 11.91
C TYR A 213 -12.68 11.55 11.67
N MET A 214 -12.25 10.34 12.01
CA MET A 214 -13.06 9.14 11.81
C MET A 214 -14.44 9.25 12.49
N VAL A 215 -14.52 9.87 13.66
CA VAL A 215 -15.79 10.10 14.36
C VAL A 215 -16.73 11.01 13.55
N ASN A 216 -16.21 12.07 12.92
CA ASN A 216 -17.01 12.97 12.08
C ASN A 216 -17.51 12.26 10.82
N ILE A 217 -16.64 11.42 10.21
CA ILE A 217 -16.99 10.60 9.03
C ILE A 217 -18.15 9.67 9.35
N ILE A 218 -18.13 9.01 10.50
CA ILE A 218 -19.21 8.12 10.95
C ILE A 218 -20.49 8.93 11.24
N GLN A 219 -20.40 10.00 12.03
CA GLN A 219 -21.56 10.80 12.46
C GLN A 219 -22.28 11.48 11.29
N GLN A 220 -21.53 11.93 10.29
CA GLN A 220 -22.06 12.62 9.10
C GLN A 220 -22.44 11.66 7.97
N GLY A 221 -22.22 10.36 8.12
CA GLY A 221 -22.53 9.36 7.10
C GLY A 221 -21.72 9.51 5.81
N ILE A 222 -20.46 9.97 5.89
CA ILE A 222 -19.60 10.23 4.73
C ILE A 222 -19.28 8.93 4.02
N ALA A 223 -19.60 8.84 2.73
CA ALA A 223 -19.33 7.70 1.86
C ALA A 223 -18.26 8.02 0.79
N GLY A 224 -17.95 7.05 -0.06
CA GLY A 224 -16.81 7.12 -0.98
C GLY A 224 -16.87 8.21 -2.04
N ASP A 225 -18.03 8.74 -2.35
CA ASP A 225 -18.29 9.81 -3.33
C ASP A 225 -18.31 11.24 -2.73
N ASP A 226 -18.08 11.37 -1.42
CA ASP A 226 -18.07 12.67 -0.76
C ASP A 226 -16.90 13.55 -1.28
N PRO A 227 -17.19 14.77 -1.79
CA PRO A 227 -16.17 15.63 -2.41
C PRO A 227 -15.05 16.04 -1.44
N ARG A 228 -15.30 16.04 -0.13
CA ARG A 228 -14.30 16.35 0.89
C ARG A 228 -13.16 15.33 0.96
N LEU A 229 -13.41 14.12 0.48
CA LEU A 229 -12.39 13.06 0.39
C LEU A 229 -11.50 13.19 -0.84
N SER A 230 -11.96 13.88 -1.88
CA SER A 230 -11.23 14.07 -3.14
C SER A 230 -10.20 15.21 -3.07
N ALA A 231 -10.43 16.21 -2.23
CA ALA A 231 -9.60 17.43 -2.14
C ALA A 231 -8.19 17.21 -1.55
N THR A 232 -7.88 16.01 -1.07
CA THR A 232 -6.62 15.70 -0.36
C THR A 232 -5.59 14.95 -1.21
N VAL A 233 -5.86 14.72 -2.50
CA VAL A 233 -5.01 13.93 -3.42
C VAL A 233 -4.03 14.82 -4.22
N SER A 234 -3.98 16.12 -3.99
CA SER A 234 -3.03 17.05 -4.65
C SER A 234 -1.71 17.20 -3.92
#